data_b4f5faeacd0917e3d987dc8fb021f43f
#
_entry.id   b4f5faeacd0917e3d987dc8fb021f43f
#
_cell.length_a   1.000
_cell.length_b   1.000
_cell.length_c   1.000
_cell.angle_alpha   90.00
_cell.angle_beta   90.00
_cell.angle_gamma   90.00
#
_symmetry.space_group_name_H-M   'P 1'
#
loop_
_entity.id
_entity.type
_entity.pdbx_description
1 polymer ?
#
loop_
_entity_poly.entity_id
_entity_poly.type
_entity_poly.pdbx_seq_one_letter_code
_entity_poly.pdbx_strand_id
1 'polypeptide(L)'
;MIHIFFDIENTIIDDLWNCSFLPHKCDNIVRWLNQNFIIKHPAVKCHLFTWGWKERSEINQEIVKNLFDRLEIPEANRGLVWTKDDSIQCAVKHEWVNSADEILIEDLHIPGAMKRFGLEKQTCFIQQVKDLIDFKNAQCDIINTDRFILIDDTNNEEEIESRMFTNKHNFNIEVQFLHPENLDV
;
A
#
# COMPACT_ATOMS: atom_id res chain seq x y z
N MET A 1 9.12 -0.23 -13.53
CA MET A 1 8.16 -1.23 -13.02
C MET A 1 6.94 -0.51 -12.47
N ILE A 2 5.78 -1.15 -12.41
CA ILE A 2 4.56 -0.59 -11.82
C ILE A 2 4.25 -1.39 -10.57
N HIS A 3 4.16 -0.70 -9.45
CA HIS A 3 3.85 -1.28 -8.14
C HIS A 3 2.48 -0.76 -7.69
N ILE A 4 1.51 -1.65 -7.55
CA ILE A 4 0.15 -1.32 -7.14
C ILE A 4 -0.07 -1.92 -5.76
N PHE A 5 -0.36 -1.09 -4.79
CA PHE A 5 -0.66 -1.48 -3.42
C PHE A 5 -2.15 -1.31 -3.16
N PHE A 6 -2.74 -2.27 -2.53
CA PHE A 6 -4.14 -2.25 -2.12
C PHE A 6 -4.21 -2.26 -0.60
N ASP A 7 -4.95 -1.34 -0.03
CA ASP A 7 -5.44 -1.52 1.31
C ASP A 7 -6.42 -2.70 1.37
N ILE A 8 -6.64 -3.26 2.54
CA ILE A 8 -7.45 -4.46 2.71
C ILE A 8 -8.83 -4.09 3.25
N GLU A 9 -8.87 -3.50 4.46
CA GLU A 9 -10.12 -3.21 5.17
C GLU A 9 -10.83 -2.01 4.54
N ASN A 10 -12.13 -2.11 4.39
CA ASN A 10 -12.98 -1.14 3.67
C ASN A 10 -12.60 -0.88 2.21
N THR A 11 -11.56 -1.53 1.69
CA THR A 11 -11.10 -1.45 0.28
C THR A 11 -11.43 -2.72 -0.49
N ILE A 12 -11.08 -3.90 0.04
CA ILE A 12 -11.33 -5.21 -0.58
C ILE A 12 -12.35 -6.01 0.23
N ILE A 13 -12.21 -6.00 1.56
CA ILE A 13 -13.11 -6.67 2.51
C ILE A 13 -13.65 -5.66 3.52
N ASP A 14 -14.71 -6.05 4.24
CA ASP A 14 -15.29 -5.26 5.33
C ASP A 14 -14.28 -5.09 6.48
N ASP A 15 -13.85 -6.19 7.07
CA ASP A 15 -12.83 -6.24 8.10
C ASP A 15 -12.10 -7.59 8.09
N LEU A 16 -10.98 -7.69 8.80
CA LEU A 16 -10.17 -8.91 8.88
C LEU A 16 -10.78 -10.01 9.76
N TRP A 17 -11.86 -9.74 10.49
CA TRP A 17 -12.55 -10.74 11.31
C TRP A 17 -13.56 -11.53 10.49
N ASN A 18 -14.38 -10.81 9.72
CA ASN A 18 -15.42 -11.41 8.88
C ASN A 18 -14.87 -11.81 7.52
N CYS A 19 -13.88 -11.07 7.00
CA CYS A 19 -13.29 -11.27 5.68
C CYS A 19 -14.33 -11.30 4.55
N SER A 20 -15.44 -10.55 4.70
CA SER A 20 -16.48 -10.48 3.68
C SER A 20 -16.04 -9.51 2.59
N PHE A 21 -15.94 -9.99 1.37
CA PHE A 21 -15.57 -9.15 0.24
C PHE A 21 -16.58 -8.02 0.01
N LEU A 22 -16.09 -6.86 -0.40
CA LEU A 22 -16.87 -5.72 -0.88
C LEU A 22 -17.01 -5.81 -2.41
N PRO A 23 -18.07 -6.45 -2.94
CA PRO A 23 -18.11 -6.85 -4.35
C PRO A 23 -17.94 -5.67 -5.29
N HIS A 24 -18.64 -4.55 -5.03
CA HIS A 24 -18.59 -3.36 -5.88
C HIS A 24 -17.17 -2.79 -5.98
N LYS A 25 -16.49 -2.61 -4.84
CA LYS A 25 -15.11 -2.10 -4.82
C LYS A 25 -14.13 -3.06 -5.50
N CYS A 26 -14.26 -4.36 -5.21
CA CYS A 26 -13.44 -5.36 -5.90
C CYS A 26 -13.62 -5.34 -7.42
N ASP A 27 -14.88 -5.24 -7.90
CA ASP A 27 -15.18 -5.22 -9.32
C ASP A 27 -14.65 -3.95 -10.00
N ASN A 28 -14.71 -2.80 -9.32
CA ASN A 28 -14.09 -1.55 -9.78
C ASN A 28 -12.57 -1.70 -9.90
N ILE A 29 -11.91 -2.27 -8.87
CA ILE A 29 -10.46 -2.51 -8.90
C ILE A 29 -10.10 -3.44 -10.06
N VAL A 30 -10.79 -4.57 -10.22
CA VAL A 30 -10.53 -5.54 -11.31
C VAL A 30 -10.72 -4.89 -12.68
N ARG A 31 -11.80 -4.14 -12.87
CA ARG A 31 -12.06 -3.42 -14.11
C ARG A 31 -10.94 -2.41 -14.41
N TRP A 32 -10.59 -1.58 -13.43
CA TRP A 32 -9.53 -0.59 -13.57
C TRP A 32 -8.17 -1.23 -13.89
N LEU A 33 -7.81 -2.32 -13.21
CA LEU A 33 -6.59 -3.07 -13.50
C LEU A 33 -6.55 -3.54 -14.95
N ASN A 34 -7.63 -4.14 -15.43
CA ASN A 34 -7.71 -4.67 -16.77
C ASN A 34 -7.73 -3.58 -17.86
N GLN A 35 -8.24 -2.40 -17.54
CA GLN A 35 -8.26 -1.26 -18.48
C GLN A 35 -6.90 -0.55 -18.58
N ASN A 36 -6.18 -0.44 -17.46
CA ASN A 36 -4.97 0.36 -17.39
C ASN A 36 -3.67 -0.43 -17.52
N PHE A 37 -3.71 -1.76 -17.27
CA PHE A 37 -2.51 -2.59 -17.24
C PHE A 37 -2.70 -3.93 -17.91
N ILE A 38 -1.61 -4.44 -18.49
CA ILE A 38 -1.50 -5.87 -18.82
C ILE A 38 -1.05 -6.56 -17.53
N ILE A 39 -2.02 -6.94 -16.69
CA ILE A 39 -1.75 -7.44 -15.34
C ILE A 39 -0.80 -8.65 -15.29
N LYS A 40 -0.75 -9.45 -16.35
CA LYS A 40 0.19 -10.60 -16.49
C LYS A 40 1.60 -10.18 -16.89
N HIS A 41 1.83 -8.88 -17.21
CA HIS A 41 3.16 -8.43 -17.58
C HIS A 41 4.09 -8.45 -16.36
N PRO A 42 5.32 -8.98 -16.45
CA PRO A 42 6.22 -9.14 -15.32
C PRO A 42 6.65 -7.81 -14.68
N ALA A 43 6.49 -6.70 -15.42
CA ALA A 43 6.76 -5.36 -14.89
C ALA A 43 5.62 -4.78 -14.02
N VAL A 44 4.51 -5.49 -13.86
CA VAL A 44 3.42 -5.13 -12.95
C VAL A 44 3.51 -5.99 -11.71
N LYS A 45 3.54 -5.41 -10.53
CA LYS A 45 3.52 -6.09 -9.24
C LYS A 45 2.41 -5.52 -8.37
N CYS A 46 1.63 -6.41 -7.79
CA CYS A 46 0.51 -6.10 -6.91
C CYS A 46 0.86 -6.50 -5.47
N HIS A 47 0.64 -5.60 -4.54
CA HIS A 47 1.03 -5.71 -3.15
C HIS A 47 -0.18 -5.43 -2.26
N LEU A 48 -0.09 -5.81 -1.00
CA LEU A 48 -1.06 -5.41 0.03
C LEU A 48 -0.39 -4.43 1.00
N PHE A 49 -1.12 -3.43 1.44
CA PHE A 49 -0.70 -2.47 2.45
C PHE A 49 -1.83 -2.25 3.45
N THR A 50 -1.70 -2.79 4.64
CA THR A 50 -2.76 -2.74 5.65
C THR A 50 -2.25 -2.38 7.02
N TRP A 51 -3.09 -1.70 7.77
CA TRP A 51 -2.89 -1.47 9.20
C TRP A 51 -3.77 -2.39 10.07
N GLY A 52 -4.59 -3.23 9.47
CA GLY A 52 -5.39 -4.24 10.15
C GLY A 52 -4.53 -5.34 10.79
N TRP A 53 -3.51 -5.82 10.08
CA TRP A 53 -2.48 -6.67 10.68
C TRP A 53 -1.40 -5.82 11.35
N LYS A 54 -1.22 -6.06 12.65
CA LYS A 54 -0.23 -5.35 13.44
C LYS A 54 1.18 -5.82 13.11
N GLU A 55 1.40 -7.11 13.13
CA GLU A 55 2.69 -7.74 12.92
C GLU A 55 2.67 -8.71 11.73
N ARG A 56 3.83 -8.96 11.15
CA ARG A 56 3.97 -9.94 10.05
C ARG A 56 3.58 -11.36 10.46
N SER A 57 3.71 -11.70 11.74
CA SER A 57 3.28 -12.99 12.31
C SER A 57 1.76 -13.20 12.26
N GLU A 58 0.99 -12.14 12.20
CA GLU A 58 -0.47 -12.18 12.10
C GLU A 58 -0.98 -12.39 10.67
N ILE A 59 -0.09 -12.28 9.68
CA ILE A 59 -0.46 -12.43 8.27
C ILE A 59 -0.96 -13.85 8.01
N ASN A 60 -2.25 -13.97 7.71
CA ASN A 60 -2.85 -15.22 7.28
C ASN A 60 -2.67 -15.39 5.76
N GLN A 61 -1.84 -16.36 5.36
CA GLN A 61 -1.52 -16.61 3.95
C GLN A 61 -2.72 -17.07 3.12
N GLU A 62 -3.72 -17.71 3.74
CA GLU A 62 -4.95 -18.09 3.06
C GLU A 62 -5.79 -16.84 2.74
N ILE A 63 -5.90 -15.90 3.70
CA ILE A 63 -6.57 -14.61 3.46
C ILE A 63 -5.83 -13.86 2.34
N VAL A 64 -4.50 -13.72 2.41
CA VAL A 64 -3.69 -13.08 1.36
C VAL A 64 -3.95 -13.68 -0.01
N LYS A 65 -3.95 -15.01 -0.09
CA LYS A 65 -4.25 -15.71 -1.34
C LYS A 65 -5.65 -15.37 -1.85
N ASN A 66 -6.66 -15.43 -0.99
CA ASN A 66 -8.05 -15.17 -1.35
C ASN A 66 -8.26 -13.72 -1.81
N LEU A 67 -7.58 -12.75 -1.18
CA LEU A 67 -7.60 -11.33 -1.59
C LEU A 67 -7.07 -11.16 -3.02
N PHE A 68 -5.89 -11.73 -3.31
CA PHE A 68 -5.32 -11.67 -4.65
C PHE A 68 -6.15 -12.43 -5.69
N ASP A 69 -6.70 -13.60 -5.31
CA ASP A 69 -7.58 -14.38 -6.20
C ASP A 69 -8.86 -13.58 -6.54
N ARG A 70 -9.46 -12.89 -5.55
CA ARG A 70 -10.64 -12.04 -5.75
C ARG A 70 -10.37 -10.85 -6.68
N LEU A 71 -9.17 -10.31 -6.65
CA LEU A 71 -8.72 -9.24 -7.53
C LEU A 71 -8.16 -9.75 -8.87
N GLU A 72 -8.25 -11.04 -9.14
CA GLU A 72 -7.75 -11.69 -10.36
C GLU A 72 -6.24 -11.48 -10.60
N ILE A 73 -5.46 -11.30 -9.52
CA ILE A 73 -4.02 -11.08 -9.60
C ILE A 73 -3.28 -12.42 -9.81
N PRO A 74 -2.59 -12.61 -10.95
CA PRO A 74 -1.81 -13.82 -11.19
C PRO A 74 -0.72 -14.02 -10.13
N GLU A 75 -0.43 -15.27 -9.77
CA GLU A 75 0.55 -15.60 -8.74
C GLU A 75 1.93 -14.96 -9.01
N ALA A 76 2.37 -14.97 -10.26
CA ALA A 76 3.66 -14.37 -10.67
C ALA A 76 3.72 -12.84 -10.48
N ASN A 77 2.58 -12.18 -10.32
CA ASN A 77 2.46 -10.73 -10.14
C ASN A 77 2.20 -10.32 -8.68
N ARG A 78 2.00 -11.30 -7.78
CA ARG A 78 1.81 -11.05 -6.36
C ARG A 78 3.14 -10.64 -5.72
N GLY A 79 3.09 -9.68 -4.84
CA GLY A 79 4.26 -9.06 -4.24
C GLY A 79 4.21 -9.06 -2.71
N LEU A 80 4.63 -7.95 -2.12
CA LEU A 80 4.81 -7.77 -0.69
C LEU A 80 3.46 -7.61 0.04
N VAL A 81 3.47 -7.92 1.32
CA VAL A 81 2.44 -7.48 2.27
C VAL A 81 3.12 -6.57 3.27
N TRP A 82 2.72 -5.30 3.32
CA TRP A 82 3.14 -4.35 4.32
C TRP A 82 2.08 -4.23 5.41
N THR A 83 2.54 -4.34 6.64
CA THR A 83 1.70 -4.28 7.84
C THR A 83 1.88 -2.95 8.56
N LYS A 84 1.15 -2.79 9.65
CA LYS A 84 1.29 -1.66 10.54
C LYS A 84 2.67 -1.58 11.18
N ASP A 85 3.26 -2.72 11.58
CA ASP A 85 4.62 -2.76 12.12
C ASP A 85 5.64 -2.24 11.10
N ASP A 86 5.49 -2.56 9.81
CA ASP A 86 6.36 -2.00 8.78
C ASP A 86 6.31 -0.47 8.75
N SER A 87 5.13 0.13 8.97
CA SER A 87 4.97 1.59 9.06
C SER A 87 5.58 2.16 10.35
N ILE A 88 5.42 1.47 11.47
CA ILE A 88 6.02 1.85 12.75
C ILE A 88 7.54 1.78 12.69
N GLN A 89 8.10 0.70 12.18
CA GLN A 89 9.56 0.56 12.02
C GLN A 89 10.13 1.61 11.07
N CYS A 90 9.39 1.96 10.02
CA CYS A 90 9.75 3.07 9.15
C CYS A 90 9.79 4.40 9.92
N ALA A 91 8.81 4.69 10.76
CA ALA A 91 8.76 5.90 11.57
C ALA A 91 9.91 5.97 12.60
N VAL A 92 10.25 4.86 13.25
CA VAL A 92 11.41 4.77 14.16
C VAL A 92 12.71 4.97 13.40
N LYS A 93 12.89 4.31 12.26
CA LYS A 93 14.09 4.45 11.41
C LYS A 93 14.35 5.88 10.98
N HIS A 94 13.30 6.64 10.71
CA HIS A 94 13.38 8.04 10.28
C HIS A 94 13.25 9.05 11.43
N GLU A 95 13.36 8.59 12.68
CA GLU A 95 13.34 9.42 13.88
C GLU A 95 12.06 10.27 14.04
N TRP A 96 10.94 9.83 13.45
CA TRP A 96 9.64 10.47 13.66
C TRP A 96 9.08 10.17 15.05
N VAL A 97 9.46 9.03 15.59
CA VAL A 97 9.24 8.59 16.98
C VAL A 97 10.54 8.00 17.52
N ASN A 98 10.79 8.11 18.83
CA ASN A 98 12.04 7.60 19.40
C ASN A 98 12.04 6.07 19.56
N SER A 99 10.87 5.48 19.76
CA SER A 99 10.71 4.02 19.84
C SER A 99 9.31 3.59 19.40
N ALA A 100 9.15 2.32 19.06
CA ALA A 100 7.85 1.74 18.75
C ALA A 100 6.87 1.80 19.94
N ASP A 101 7.39 1.81 21.18
CA ASP A 101 6.59 1.86 22.41
C ASP A 101 5.91 3.23 22.63
N GLU A 102 6.40 4.29 21.99
CA GLU A 102 5.75 5.60 22.01
C GLU A 102 4.43 5.61 21.23
N ILE A 103 4.32 4.71 20.28
CA ILE A 103 3.09 4.45 19.55
C ILE A 103 2.32 3.40 20.34
N LEU A 104 1.56 3.82 21.34
CA LEU A 104 0.75 2.91 22.15
C LEU A 104 -0.21 2.13 21.25
N ILE A 105 -0.33 0.82 21.52
CA ILE A 105 -1.19 -0.10 20.78
C ILE A 105 -2.63 0.40 20.73
N GLU A 106 -3.11 1.02 21.80
CA GLU A 106 -4.44 1.62 21.92
C GLU A 106 -4.63 2.83 21.01
N ASP A 107 -3.57 3.59 20.77
CA ASP A 107 -3.59 4.74 19.84
C ASP A 107 -3.66 4.30 18.36
N LEU A 108 -3.33 3.07 18.07
CA LEU A 108 -3.26 2.55 16.71
C LEU A 108 -4.63 2.19 16.11
N HIS A 109 -5.67 2.10 16.92
CA HIS A 109 -7.05 1.94 16.46
C HIS A 109 -7.76 3.29 16.20
N ILE A 110 -7.13 4.40 16.59
CA ILE A 110 -7.70 5.73 16.43
C ILE A 110 -6.93 6.47 15.34
N PRO A 111 -7.54 6.75 14.17
CA PRO A 111 -6.92 7.58 13.13
C PRO A 111 -6.36 8.91 13.66
N GLY A 112 -6.92 9.43 14.76
CA GLY A 112 -6.45 10.66 15.44
C GLY A 112 -5.13 10.55 16.18
N ALA A 113 -4.66 9.36 16.56
CA ALA A 113 -3.42 9.23 17.31
C ALA A 113 -2.19 9.25 16.39
N MET A 114 -2.29 8.59 15.26
CA MET A 114 -1.27 8.68 14.22
C MET A 114 -1.12 10.12 13.71
N LYS A 115 -2.21 10.89 13.62
CA LYS A 115 -2.17 12.33 13.31
C LYS A 115 -1.36 13.15 14.33
N ARG A 116 -1.37 12.81 15.62
CA ARG A 116 -0.56 13.53 16.64
C ARG A 116 0.94 13.45 16.37
N PHE A 117 1.39 12.35 15.74
CA PHE A 117 2.78 12.15 15.35
C PHE A 117 3.05 12.49 13.88
N GLY A 118 2.06 13.04 13.15
CA GLY A 118 2.18 13.28 11.70
C GLY A 118 2.28 12.00 10.87
N LEU A 119 1.88 10.86 11.44
CA LEU A 119 1.97 9.55 10.81
C LEU A 119 0.66 9.23 10.08
N GLU A 120 0.36 9.97 9.04
CA GLU A 120 -0.71 9.58 8.13
C GLU A 120 -0.28 8.37 7.28
N LYS A 121 -1.22 7.48 6.97
CA LYS A 121 -0.97 6.25 6.19
C LYS A 121 -0.26 6.56 4.86
N GLN A 122 -0.67 7.61 4.17
CA GLN A 122 -0.01 8.09 2.95
C GLN A 122 1.44 8.52 3.18
N THR A 123 1.73 9.23 4.27
CA THR A 123 3.09 9.66 4.62
C THR A 123 3.98 8.46 4.90
N CYS A 124 3.49 7.47 5.66
CA CYS A 124 4.19 6.21 5.91
C CYS A 124 4.42 5.45 4.60
N PHE A 125 3.41 5.38 3.73
CA PHE A 125 3.52 4.73 2.43
C PHE A 125 4.62 5.36 1.56
N ILE A 126 4.63 6.68 1.41
CA ILE A 126 5.67 7.41 0.65
C ILE A 126 7.06 7.09 1.17
N GLN A 127 7.24 7.09 2.50
CA GLN A 127 8.56 6.84 3.09
C GLN A 127 9.00 5.38 2.91
N GLN A 128 8.09 4.43 3.05
CA GLN A 128 8.36 3.02 2.77
C GLN A 128 8.72 2.79 1.29
N VAL A 129 8.05 3.49 0.37
CA VAL A 129 8.42 3.49 -1.06
C VAL A 129 9.84 4.04 -1.25
N LYS A 130 10.19 5.16 -0.61
CA LYS A 130 11.56 5.69 -0.67
C LYS A 130 12.58 4.69 -0.18
N ASP A 131 12.31 4.06 0.96
CA ASP A 131 13.19 3.03 1.54
C ASP A 131 13.35 1.82 0.63
N LEU A 132 12.26 1.35 0.03
CA LEU A 132 12.27 0.25 -0.93
C LEU A 132 13.13 0.57 -2.15
N ILE A 133 12.99 1.78 -2.69
CA ILE A 133 13.77 2.26 -3.83
C ILE A 133 15.26 2.35 -3.46
N ASP A 134 15.58 2.90 -2.30
CA ASP A 134 16.95 3.03 -1.84
C ASP A 134 17.62 1.67 -1.63
N PHE A 135 16.88 0.70 -1.10
CA PHE A 135 17.34 -0.68 -0.95
C PHE A 135 17.58 -1.35 -2.32
N LYS A 136 16.66 -1.20 -3.26
CA LYS A 136 16.80 -1.76 -4.61
C LYS A 136 17.93 -1.10 -5.40
N ASN A 137 18.08 0.22 -5.30
CA ASN A 137 19.18 0.94 -5.96
C ASN A 137 20.56 0.46 -5.49
N ALA A 138 20.69 0.08 -4.22
CA ALA A 138 21.92 -0.54 -3.72
C ALA A 138 22.22 -1.89 -4.39
N GLN A 139 21.21 -2.54 -4.98
CA GLN A 139 21.32 -3.81 -5.70
C GLN A 139 21.31 -3.66 -7.24
N CYS A 140 21.35 -2.42 -7.77
CA CYS A 140 21.30 -2.11 -9.20
C CYS A 140 20.01 -2.52 -9.95
N ASP A 141 18.88 -2.68 -9.22
CA ASP A 141 17.65 -3.24 -9.81
C ASP A 141 16.58 -2.19 -10.18
N ILE A 142 16.88 -0.86 -10.10
CA ILE A 142 15.88 0.18 -10.38
C ILE A 142 16.17 0.94 -11.68
N ILE A 143 15.12 1.00 -12.49
CA ILE A 143 15.00 1.83 -13.67
C ILE A 143 14.22 3.11 -13.31
N ASN A 144 14.60 4.25 -13.89
CA ASN A 144 14.08 5.61 -13.65
C ASN A 144 12.57 5.83 -13.86
N THR A 145 11.77 4.77 -14.03
CA THR A 145 10.37 4.85 -14.46
C THR A 145 9.42 4.04 -13.57
N ASP A 146 9.83 3.72 -12.35
CA ASP A 146 8.94 2.98 -11.44
C ASP A 146 7.81 3.89 -10.97
N ARG A 147 6.57 3.41 -11.11
CA ARG A 147 5.35 4.06 -10.62
C ARG A 147 4.84 3.27 -9.42
N PHE A 148 4.36 4.00 -8.43
CA PHE A 148 3.75 3.44 -7.22
C PHE A 148 2.33 3.98 -7.09
N ILE A 149 1.38 3.09 -6.88
CA ILE A 149 -0.04 3.43 -6.78
C ILE A 149 -0.56 2.80 -5.49
N LEU A 150 -1.21 3.59 -4.65
CA LEU A 150 -1.94 3.12 -3.48
C LEU A 150 -3.43 3.29 -3.69
N ILE A 151 -4.17 2.18 -3.66
CA ILE A 151 -5.63 2.16 -3.65
C ILE A 151 -6.09 1.93 -2.21
N ASP A 152 -6.77 2.91 -1.62
CA ASP A 152 -7.12 2.95 -0.21
C ASP A 152 -8.39 3.78 -0.02
N ASP A 153 -9.33 3.33 0.80
CA ASP A 153 -10.57 4.04 1.10
C ASP A 153 -10.38 5.33 1.91
N THR A 154 -9.19 5.55 2.45
CA THR A 154 -8.81 6.81 3.12
C THR A 154 -8.27 7.87 2.18
N ASN A 155 -8.06 7.55 0.90
CA ASN A 155 -7.65 8.52 -0.12
C ASN A 155 -8.83 9.43 -0.52
N ASN A 156 -8.54 10.51 -1.23
CA ASN A 156 -9.58 11.41 -1.71
C ASN A 156 -10.49 10.70 -2.73
N GLU A 157 -11.80 10.70 -2.47
CA GLU A 157 -12.79 10.08 -3.35
C GLU A 157 -13.05 10.91 -4.63
N GLU A 158 -12.84 12.23 -4.57
CA GLU A 158 -13.17 13.13 -5.68
C GLU A 158 -12.03 13.31 -6.67
N GLU A 159 -10.78 13.13 -6.23
CA GLU A 159 -9.60 13.47 -7.03
C GLU A 159 -8.50 12.40 -6.89
N ILE A 160 -7.83 12.10 -8.01
CA ILE A 160 -6.57 11.35 -8.00
C ILE A 160 -5.46 12.27 -7.51
N GLU A 161 -4.89 11.95 -6.37
CA GLU A 161 -3.75 12.67 -5.83
C GLU A 161 -2.44 12.06 -6.36
N SER A 162 -1.57 12.89 -6.91
CA SER A 162 -0.23 12.50 -7.36
C SER A 162 0.82 13.30 -6.63
N ARG A 163 1.82 12.62 -6.09
CA ARG A 163 2.98 13.25 -5.46
C ARG A 163 4.26 12.81 -6.14
N MET A 164 5.10 13.79 -6.49
CA MET A 164 6.42 13.55 -7.07
C MET A 164 7.49 13.78 -6.02
N PHE A 165 8.47 12.90 -5.96
CA PHE A 165 9.67 13.14 -5.17
C PHE A 165 10.93 12.70 -5.93
N THR A 166 12.06 13.32 -5.61
CA THR A 166 13.36 12.94 -6.14
C THR A 166 14.11 12.13 -5.10
N ASN A 167 14.56 10.94 -5.45
CA ASN A 167 15.38 10.13 -4.55
C ASN A 167 16.83 10.63 -4.50
N LYS A 168 17.64 10.04 -3.62
CA LYS A 168 19.06 10.40 -3.46
C LYS A 168 19.93 10.18 -4.72
N HIS A 169 19.43 9.46 -5.71
CA HIS A 169 20.09 9.22 -7.01
C HIS A 169 19.56 10.13 -8.13
N ASN A 170 18.79 11.17 -7.77
CA ASN A 170 18.16 12.13 -8.68
C ASN A 170 17.12 11.52 -9.64
N PHE A 171 16.46 10.43 -9.25
CA PHE A 171 15.34 9.88 -10.00
C PHE A 171 14.02 10.48 -9.52
N ASN A 172 13.18 10.88 -10.45
CA ASN A 172 11.82 11.33 -10.15
C ASN A 172 10.91 10.11 -10.03
N ILE A 173 10.29 9.98 -8.88
CA ILE A 173 9.37 8.89 -8.54
C ILE A 173 7.98 9.49 -8.40
N GLU A 174 7.01 8.90 -9.08
CA GLU A 174 5.60 9.25 -8.94
C GLU A 174 4.91 8.26 -8.01
N VAL A 175 4.18 8.81 -7.04
CA VAL A 175 3.26 8.07 -6.17
C VAL A 175 1.86 8.61 -6.38
N GLN A 176 0.93 7.73 -6.75
CA GLN A 176 -0.48 8.05 -6.96
C GLN A 176 -1.33 7.44 -5.84
N PHE A 177 -2.33 8.19 -5.42
CA PHE A 177 -3.32 7.79 -4.41
C PHE A 177 -4.70 7.77 -5.07
N LEU A 178 -5.37 6.64 -5.00
CA LEU A 178 -6.66 6.38 -5.63
C LEU A 178 -7.66 5.89 -4.59
N HIS A 179 -8.88 6.39 -4.64
CA HIS A 179 -9.98 5.83 -3.88
C HIS A 179 -10.66 4.70 -4.66
N PRO A 180 -11.04 3.56 -4.01
CA PRO A 180 -11.62 2.40 -4.72
C PRO A 180 -12.96 2.68 -5.40
N GLU A 181 -13.68 3.74 -4.99
CA GLU A 181 -14.92 4.16 -5.66
C GLU A 181 -14.69 5.07 -6.87
N ASN A 182 -13.48 5.65 -7.02
CA ASN A 182 -13.13 6.58 -8.09
C ASN A 182 -12.14 5.98 -9.09
N LEU A 183 -12.31 4.72 -9.45
CA LEU A 183 -11.46 4.02 -10.41
C LEU A 183 -12.02 4.03 -11.84
N ASP A 184 -13.20 4.62 -12.06
CA ASP A 184 -13.86 4.65 -13.37
C ASP A 184 -13.45 5.86 -14.25
N VAL A 185 -12.32 6.52 -13.95
CA VAL A 185 -11.83 7.69 -14.67
C VAL A 185 -10.74 7.34 -15.68
#